data_68bf0976c697b3ee4f9b574888630029
#
_entry.id   68bf0976c697b3ee4f9b574888630029
#
_cell.length_a   1.000
_cell.length_b   1.000
_cell.length_c   1.000
_cell.angle_alpha   90.00
_cell.angle_beta   90.00
_cell.angle_gamma   90.00
#
_symmetry.space_group_name_H-M   'P 1'
#
loop_
_entity.id
_entity.type
_entity.pdbx_description
1 polymer ?
#
loop_
_entity_poly.entity_id
_entity_poly.type
_entity_poly.pdbx_seq_one_letter_code
_entity_poly.pdbx_strand_id
1 'polypeptide(L)'
;MKIGILSRNRRLYSTSRLVEAATARGHDVSVIDVLKCYMNITANDPTVIYQHSAERVEALDFEAVIPRIGASITSYGCAVLRQFEVAQVYSLNESIAITRSRDKLRAHQLLARRGIGQPVTSYAHSARATDKLIESVGGAPLILKLIESTHGNGVLLAETKKAAEALINAFRGIGSDFLVQEFIREAGGSDIRCFVVGDKVIAAMQRKAVKGEYRSNLHRGGTAEVIKLRPDERRLAVKAARVMGLDLAGVDILRSNHGSLVIEVNSSPGLEGIEKATGIDIA
;
A
#
# COMPACT_ATOMS: atom_id res chain seq x y z
N MET A 1 -16.13 -4.35 -22.46
CA MET A 1 -15.77 -3.04 -21.89
C MET A 1 -14.37 -2.66 -22.33
N LYS A 2 -14.14 -1.37 -22.52
CA LYS A 2 -12.77 -0.82 -22.67
C LYS A 2 -12.19 -0.54 -21.29
N ILE A 3 -11.09 -1.22 -20.94
CA ILE A 3 -10.45 -1.14 -19.63
C ILE A 3 -9.05 -0.57 -19.76
N GLY A 4 -8.76 0.49 -19.00
CA GLY A 4 -7.42 1.06 -18.88
C GLY A 4 -6.70 0.52 -17.63
N ILE A 5 -5.54 -0.12 -17.78
CA ILE A 5 -4.67 -0.47 -16.65
C ILE A 5 -3.59 0.62 -16.54
N LEU A 6 -3.68 1.43 -15.48
CA LEU A 6 -2.77 2.54 -15.27
C LEU A 6 -1.44 2.03 -14.67
N SER A 7 -0.51 1.65 -15.55
CA SER A 7 0.79 1.05 -15.19
C SER A 7 1.89 1.52 -16.12
N ARG A 8 3.07 1.83 -15.57
CA ARG A 8 4.23 2.27 -16.34
C ARG A 8 4.89 1.16 -17.18
N ASN A 9 4.60 -0.09 -16.85
CA ASN A 9 5.27 -1.21 -17.52
C ASN A 9 4.32 -2.41 -17.66
N ARG A 10 3.97 -2.74 -18.91
CA ARG A 10 3.13 -3.90 -19.24
C ARG A 10 3.76 -5.24 -18.84
N ARG A 11 5.11 -5.31 -18.75
CA ARG A 11 5.85 -6.55 -18.45
C ARG A 11 5.92 -6.87 -16.96
N LEU A 12 5.48 -5.97 -16.07
CA LEU A 12 5.38 -6.28 -14.65
C LEU A 12 4.39 -7.43 -14.45
N TYR A 13 4.76 -8.42 -13.62
CA TYR A 13 3.94 -9.60 -13.38
C TYR A 13 2.47 -9.25 -13.13
N SER A 14 2.18 -8.40 -12.14
CA SER A 14 0.80 -8.02 -11.82
C SER A 14 0.08 -7.33 -12.98
N THR A 15 0.78 -6.55 -13.80
CA THR A 15 0.18 -5.88 -14.96
C THR A 15 -0.15 -6.88 -16.06
N SER A 16 0.79 -7.80 -16.40
CA SER A 16 0.53 -8.84 -17.40
C SER A 16 -0.62 -9.75 -16.98
N ARG A 17 -0.66 -10.17 -15.71
CA ARG A 17 -1.75 -11.02 -15.19
C ARG A 17 -3.12 -10.35 -15.32
N LEU A 18 -3.22 -9.07 -14.96
CA LEU A 18 -4.47 -8.31 -15.12
C LEU A 18 -4.87 -8.16 -16.60
N VAL A 19 -3.91 -7.92 -17.51
CA VAL A 19 -4.17 -7.89 -18.95
C VAL A 19 -4.70 -9.24 -19.44
N GLU A 20 -4.02 -10.33 -19.09
CA GLU A 20 -4.42 -11.70 -19.46
C GLU A 20 -5.83 -12.02 -18.96
N ALA A 21 -6.10 -11.77 -17.67
CA ALA A 21 -7.39 -12.06 -17.05
C ALA A 21 -8.54 -11.25 -17.67
N ALA A 22 -8.33 -9.96 -17.92
CA ALA A 22 -9.35 -9.11 -18.52
C ALA A 22 -9.58 -9.46 -20.00
N THR A 23 -8.51 -9.75 -20.77
CA THR A 23 -8.63 -10.20 -22.17
C THR A 23 -9.35 -11.54 -22.27
N ALA A 24 -9.04 -12.49 -21.38
CA ALA A 24 -9.72 -13.80 -21.34
C ALA A 24 -11.22 -13.68 -21.04
N ARG A 25 -11.64 -12.59 -20.38
CA ARG A 25 -13.05 -12.27 -20.13
C ARG A 25 -13.70 -11.45 -21.26
N GLY A 26 -13.02 -11.25 -22.39
CA GLY A 26 -13.54 -10.55 -23.56
C GLY A 26 -13.53 -9.02 -23.44
N HIS A 27 -12.71 -8.44 -22.58
CA HIS A 27 -12.54 -7.00 -22.47
C HIS A 27 -11.46 -6.50 -23.44
N ASP A 28 -11.63 -5.27 -23.95
CA ASP A 28 -10.61 -4.53 -24.68
C ASP A 28 -9.69 -3.82 -23.65
N VAL A 29 -8.41 -4.18 -23.60
CA VAL A 29 -7.51 -3.79 -22.52
C VAL A 29 -6.30 -3.01 -23.03
N SER A 30 -6.13 -1.81 -22.52
CA SER A 30 -4.96 -0.99 -22.77
C SER A 30 -4.15 -0.72 -21.50
N VAL A 31 -2.82 -0.76 -21.62
CA VAL A 31 -1.92 -0.39 -20.52
C VAL A 31 -1.41 1.03 -20.76
N ILE A 32 -1.69 1.91 -19.82
CA ILE A 32 -1.44 3.36 -19.91
C ILE A 32 -0.36 3.77 -18.91
N ASP A 33 0.74 4.30 -19.41
CA ASP A 33 1.72 4.98 -18.57
C ASP A 33 1.22 6.40 -18.25
N VAL A 34 0.80 6.61 -17.01
CA VAL A 34 0.25 7.90 -16.55
C VAL A 34 1.20 9.07 -16.75
N LEU A 35 2.52 8.84 -16.82
CA LEU A 35 3.50 9.90 -17.07
C LEU A 35 3.50 10.39 -18.52
N LYS A 36 2.83 9.67 -19.43
CA LYS A 36 2.57 10.07 -20.82
C LYS A 36 1.18 10.66 -21.02
N CYS A 37 0.42 10.82 -19.95
CA CYS A 37 -0.88 11.46 -19.99
C CYS A 37 -0.76 12.94 -19.70
N TYR A 38 -1.63 13.74 -20.28
CA TYR A 38 -1.97 15.07 -19.83
C TYR A 38 -3.49 15.25 -19.80
N MET A 39 -3.96 16.24 -19.07
CA MET A 39 -5.38 16.40 -18.76
C MET A 39 -5.88 17.69 -19.39
N ASN A 40 -7.02 17.63 -20.07
CA ASN A 40 -7.77 18.80 -20.47
C ASN A 40 -8.84 19.06 -19.41
N ILE A 41 -8.67 20.14 -18.65
CA ILE A 41 -9.57 20.47 -17.51
C ILE A 41 -10.53 21.53 -18.00
N THR A 42 -11.69 21.07 -18.51
CA THR A 42 -12.77 21.91 -18.98
C THR A 42 -14.08 21.58 -18.28
N ALA A 43 -15.02 22.51 -18.25
CA ALA A 43 -16.29 22.35 -17.55
C ALA A 43 -17.21 21.26 -18.16
N ASN A 44 -17.15 21.06 -19.48
CA ASN A 44 -18.11 20.23 -20.18
C ASN A 44 -17.53 18.96 -20.80
N ASP A 45 -16.19 18.88 -20.91
CA ASP A 45 -15.52 17.75 -21.55
C ASP A 45 -14.15 17.51 -20.89
N PRO A 46 -14.13 17.02 -19.63
CA PRO A 46 -12.91 16.68 -18.93
C PRO A 46 -12.30 15.41 -19.55
N THR A 47 -11.15 15.54 -20.21
CA THR A 47 -10.51 14.43 -20.93
C THR A 47 -9.11 14.14 -20.40
N VAL A 48 -8.69 12.87 -20.52
CA VAL A 48 -7.30 12.44 -20.39
C VAL A 48 -6.76 12.13 -21.76
N ILE A 49 -5.65 12.75 -22.12
CA ILE A 49 -5.00 12.59 -23.42
C ILE A 49 -3.70 11.83 -23.22
N TYR A 50 -3.49 10.78 -24.01
CA TYR A 50 -2.27 9.98 -24.01
C TYR A 50 -1.37 10.36 -25.18
N GLN A 51 -0.10 10.60 -24.86
CA GLN A 51 0.91 10.92 -25.86
C GLN A 51 1.70 9.66 -26.23
N HIS A 52 1.45 9.11 -27.40
CA HIS A 52 2.18 7.97 -27.97
C HIS A 52 3.56 8.38 -28.45
N SER A 53 3.63 9.54 -29.17
CA SER A 53 4.83 10.16 -29.69
C SER A 53 4.67 11.69 -29.72
N ALA A 54 5.68 12.42 -30.20
CA ALA A 54 5.58 13.88 -30.36
C ALA A 54 4.41 14.31 -31.27
N GLU A 55 4.06 13.49 -32.27
CA GLU A 55 3.08 13.80 -33.30
C GLU A 55 1.74 13.05 -33.09
N ARG A 56 1.71 12.03 -32.23
CA ARG A 56 0.51 11.18 -32.03
C ARG A 56 0.00 11.28 -30.62
N VAL A 57 -1.18 11.85 -30.48
CA VAL A 57 -1.96 11.94 -29.24
C VAL A 57 -3.32 11.28 -29.43
N GLU A 58 -3.90 10.80 -28.33
CA GLU A 58 -5.19 10.11 -28.31
C GLU A 58 -5.95 10.51 -27.05
N ALA A 59 -7.20 10.92 -27.19
CA ALA A 59 -8.11 11.06 -26.06
C ALA A 59 -8.53 9.65 -25.57
N LEU A 60 -8.31 9.39 -24.30
CA LEU A 60 -8.62 8.09 -23.72
C LEU A 60 -10.12 7.99 -23.38
N ASP A 61 -10.76 6.98 -23.93
CA ASP A 61 -12.18 6.66 -23.75
C ASP A 61 -12.31 5.26 -23.12
N PHE A 62 -12.20 5.19 -21.78
CA PHE A 62 -12.38 3.96 -21.01
C PHE A 62 -13.71 3.96 -20.27
N GLU A 63 -14.32 2.76 -20.12
CA GLU A 63 -15.45 2.53 -19.23
C GLU A 63 -15.01 2.27 -17.80
N ALA A 64 -13.79 1.72 -17.63
CA ALA A 64 -13.20 1.43 -16.33
C ALA A 64 -11.67 1.56 -16.34
N VAL A 65 -11.10 1.91 -15.19
CA VAL A 65 -9.64 1.93 -14.99
C VAL A 65 -9.22 1.11 -13.76
N ILE A 66 -8.11 0.41 -13.90
CA ILE A 66 -7.47 -0.35 -12.82
C ILE A 66 -6.14 0.34 -12.48
N PRO A 67 -6.06 1.10 -11.38
CA PRO A 67 -4.86 1.82 -11.01
C PRO A 67 -3.78 0.87 -10.44
N ARG A 68 -2.61 0.87 -11.08
CA ARG A 68 -1.38 0.22 -10.63
C ARG A 68 -0.29 1.28 -10.41
N ILE A 69 -0.67 2.37 -9.74
CA ILE A 69 0.16 3.55 -9.52
C ILE A 69 1.25 3.21 -8.48
N GLY A 70 2.51 3.37 -8.88
CA GLY A 70 3.67 3.18 -8.01
C GLY A 70 3.87 4.35 -7.05
N ALA A 71 4.64 4.13 -5.97
CA ALA A 71 4.83 5.15 -4.93
C ALA A 71 5.53 6.41 -5.46
N SER A 72 6.55 6.26 -6.31
CA SER A 72 7.32 7.39 -6.85
C SER A 72 6.52 8.33 -7.77
N ILE A 73 5.33 7.90 -8.21
CA ILE A 73 4.46 8.68 -9.11
C ILE A 73 3.07 8.89 -8.52
N THR A 74 2.90 8.69 -7.21
CA THR A 74 1.58 8.75 -6.56
C THR A 74 0.87 10.08 -6.81
N SER A 75 1.56 11.21 -6.68
CA SER A 75 0.96 12.54 -6.86
C SER A 75 0.37 12.69 -8.26
N TYR A 76 1.20 12.54 -9.28
CA TYR A 76 0.76 12.71 -10.67
C TYR A 76 -0.19 11.61 -11.13
N GLY A 77 0.09 10.36 -10.79
CA GLY A 77 -0.78 9.24 -11.14
C GLY A 77 -2.18 9.36 -10.55
N CYS A 78 -2.29 9.82 -9.31
CA CYS A 78 -3.59 10.11 -8.69
C CYS A 78 -4.27 11.36 -9.29
N ALA A 79 -3.51 12.34 -9.79
CA ALA A 79 -4.11 13.46 -10.51
C ALA A 79 -4.75 13.01 -11.84
N VAL A 80 -4.04 12.17 -12.62
CA VAL A 80 -4.59 11.57 -13.84
C VAL A 80 -5.80 10.69 -13.53
N LEU A 81 -5.72 9.86 -12.49
CA LEU A 81 -6.84 9.01 -12.05
C LEU A 81 -8.07 9.85 -11.69
N ARG A 82 -7.87 10.95 -10.96
CA ARG A 82 -8.96 11.86 -10.59
C ARG A 82 -9.63 12.50 -11.81
N GLN A 83 -8.89 12.73 -12.88
CA GLN A 83 -9.46 13.21 -14.13
C GLN A 83 -10.38 12.18 -14.76
N PHE A 84 -10.04 10.88 -14.72
CA PHE A 84 -10.97 9.80 -15.10
C PHE A 84 -12.21 9.76 -14.20
N GLU A 85 -12.04 9.93 -12.88
CA GLU A 85 -13.16 9.99 -11.93
C GLU A 85 -14.10 11.18 -12.23
N VAL A 86 -13.55 12.35 -12.57
CA VAL A 86 -14.32 13.54 -12.99
C VAL A 86 -15.07 13.27 -14.29
N ALA A 87 -14.47 12.52 -15.23
CA ALA A 87 -15.11 12.07 -16.47
C ALA A 87 -16.08 10.88 -16.22
N GLN A 88 -16.36 10.52 -14.97
CA GLN A 88 -17.28 9.43 -14.55
C GLN A 88 -16.86 8.04 -15.03
N VAL A 89 -15.59 7.84 -15.32
CA VAL A 89 -15.00 6.52 -15.57
C VAL A 89 -14.90 5.75 -14.25
N TYR A 90 -15.39 4.51 -14.23
CA TYR A 90 -15.27 3.68 -13.03
C TYR A 90 -13.80 3.41 -12.68
N SER A 91 -13.41 3.64 -11.43
CA SER A 91 -12.08 3.30 -10.91
C SER A 91 -12.17 2.21 -9.86
N LEU A 92 -11.40 1.13 -10.03
CA LEU A 92 -11.36 0.03 -9.06
C LEU A 92 -10.94 0.51 -7.66
N ASN A 93 -9.99 1.44 -7.61
CA ASN A 93 -9.62 2.16 -6.38
C ASN A 93 -9.59 3.66 -6.70
N GLU A 94 -10.33 4.45 -5.96
CA GLU A 94 -10.35 5.90 -6.14
C GLU A 94 -9.00 6.56 -5.76
N SER A 95 -8.72 7.69 -6.40
CA SER A 95 -7.50 8.49 -6.17
C SER A 95 -7.35 8.91 -4.71
N ILE A 96 -8.46 9.25 -4.05
CA ILE A 96 -8.48 9.62 -2.63
C ILE A 96 -8.16 8.43 -1.72
N ALA A 97 -8.60 7.22 -2.05
CA ALA A 97 -8.30 6.00 -1.31
C ALA A 97 -6.82 5.61 -1.44
N ILE A 98 -6.28 5.74 -2.66
CA ILE A 98 -4.85 5.51 -2.91
C ILE A 98 -3.99 6.48 -2.10
N THR A 99 -4.30 7.77 -2.12
CA THR A 99 -3.54 8.78 -1.37
C THR A 99 -3.63 8.57 0.15
N ARG A 100 -4.80 8.19 0.68
CA ARG A 100 -4.97 7.83 2.10
C ARG A 100 -4.09 6.67 2.52
N SER A 101 -4.01 5.62 1.70
CA SER A 101 -3.21 4.43 2.01
C SER A 101 -1.71 4.65 1.86
N ARG A 102 -1.29 5.60 1.02
CA ARG A 102 0.13 5.96 0.81
C ARG A 102 0.71 6.80 1.93
N ASP A 103 -0.10 7.64 2.54
CA ASP A 103 0.27 8.43 3.70
C ASP A 103 0.14 7.56 4.96
N LYS A 104 1.27 7.08 5.48
CA LYS A 104 1.29 6.19 6.65
C LYS A 104 0.67 6.84 7.88
N LEU A 105 0.93 8.12 8.12
CA LEU A 105 0.36 8.83 9.28
C LEU A 105 -1.16 8.90 9.17
N ARG A 106 -1.65 9.34 8.02
CA ARG A 106 -3.09 9.42 7.75
C ARG A 106 -3.78 8.06 7.82
N ALA A 107 -3.14 7.02 7.28
CA ALA A 107 -3.65 5.65 7.35
C ALA A 107 -3.82 5.20 8.81
N HIS A 108 -2.79 5.38 9.65
CA HIS A 108 -2.87 5.05 11.08
C HIS A 108 -3.96 5.84 11.82
N GLN A 109 -4.10 7.14 11.54
CA GLN A 109 -5.15 7.97 12.12
C GLN A 109 -6.56 7.50 11.73
N LEU A 110 -6.78 7.14 10.47
CA LEU A 110 -8.07 6.63 9.99
C LEU A 110 -8.41 5.26 10.60
N LEU A 111 -7.44 4.36 10.68
CA LEU A 111 -7.59 3.05 11.33
C LEU A 111 -7.92 3.22 12.82
N ALA A 112 -7.19 4.06 13.55
CA ALA A 112 -7.42 4.35 14.95
C ALA A 112 -8.82 4.92 15.20
N ARG A 113 -9.27 5.89 14.40
CA ARG A 113 -10.62 6.46 14.48
C ARG A 113 -11.73 5.41 14.39
N ARG A 114 -11.48 4.31 13.69
CA ARG A 114 -12.44 3.21 13.49
C ARG A 114 -12.24 2.03 14.45
N GLY A 115 -11.37 2.19 15.46
CA GLY A 115 -11.09 1.16 16.45
C GLY A 115 -10.47 -0.10 15.83
N ILE A 116 -9.62 0.07 14.81
CA ILE A 116 -8.84 -1.03 14.24
C ILE A 116 -7.54 -1.14 15.02
N GLY A 117 -7.27 -2.34 15.56
CA GLY A 117 -6.04 -2.64 16.28
C GLY A 117 -4.81 -2.41 15.39
N GLN A 118 -3.85 -1.68 15.91
CA GLN A 118 -2.57 -1.40 15.28
C GLN A 118 -1.49 -1.25 16.36
N PRO A 119 -0.21 -1.46 16.06
CA PRO A 119 0.86 -1.19 17.04
C PRO A 119 0.78 0.26 17.50
N VAL A 120 1.06 0.52 18.77
CA VAL A 120 1.09 1.89 19.30
C VAL A 120 2.01 2.73 18.44
N THR A 121 1.51 3.82 17.91
CA THR A 121 2.21 4.65 16.93
C THR A 121 2.16 6.11 17.37
N SER A 122 3.30 6.77 17.35
CA SER A 122 3.44 8.17 17.70
C SER A 122 4.19 8.95 16.62
N TYR A 123 3.85 10.22 16.51
CA TYR A 123 4.47 11.17 15.61
C TYR A 123 4.72 12.48 16.36
N ALA A 124 5.91 13.05 16.19
CA ALA A 124 6.21 14.37 16.72
C ALA A 124 7.24 15.09 15.83
N HIS A 125 6.92 16.33 15.49
CA HIS A 125 7.80 17.21 14.72
C HIS A 125 8.92 17.82 15.59
N SER A 126 8.64 18.13 16.87
CA SER A 126 9.59 18.81 17.76
C SER A 126 10.70 17.90 18.27
N ALA A 127 11.96 18.38 18.20
CA ALA A 127 13.11 17.71 18.77
C ALA A 127 13.04 17.54 20.31
N ARG A 128 12.36 18.45 21.00
CA ARG A 128 12.21 18.43 22.47
C ARG A 128 11.34 17.28 22.97
N ALA A 129 10.61 16.61 22.09
CA ALA A 129 9.70 15.52 22.44
C ALA A 129 10.34 14.11 22.32
N THR A 130 11.66 13.97 22.12
CA THR A 130 12.30 12.68 21.83
C THR A 130 12.04 11.62 22.91
N ASP A 131 12.30 11.93 24.19
CA ASP A 131 12.06 10.99 25.30
C ASP A 131 10.59 10.62 25.41
N LYS A 132 9.70 11.61 25.36
CA LYS A 132 8.25 11.40 25.43
C LYS A 132 7.72 10.60 24.24
N LEU A 133 8.31 10.80 23.07
CA LEU A 133 7.98 10.05 21.86
C LEU A 133 8.36 8.56 22.03
N ILE A 134 9.55 8.27 22.56
CA ILE A 134 10.02 6.90 22.85
C ILE A 134 9.12 6.26 23.93
N GLU A 135 8.86 6.97 25.02
CA GLU A 135 8.02 6.49 26.12
C GLU A 135 6.59 6.19 25.65
N SER A 136 6.04 7.01 24.77
CA SER A 136 4.65 6.88 24.30
C SER A 136 4.36 5.58 23.52
N VAL A 137 5.40 4.91 22.99
CA VAL A 137 5.27 3.62 22.30
C VAL A 137 5.78 2.44 23.13
N GLY A 138 5.98 2.65 24.45
CA GLY A 138 6.42 1.61 25.39
C GLY A 138 7.94 1.46 25.50
N GLY A 139 8.72 2.37 24.93
CA GLY A 139 10.20 2.32 24.98
C GLY A 139 10.81 1.47 23.87
N ALA A 140 12.11 1.19 24.02
CA ALA A 140 12.84 0.31 23.12
C ALA A 140 12.72 -1.17 23.55
N PRO A 141 12.74 -2.14 22.59
CA PRO A 141 12.90 -1.94 21.15
C PRO A 141 11.68 -1.31 20.49
N LEU A 142 11.93 -0.47 19.48
CA LEU A 142 10.87 0.21 18.73
C LEU A 142 11.21 0.28 17.23
N ILE A 143 10.22 0.57 16.41
CA ILE A 143 10.37 0.74 14.98
C ILE A 143 10.26 2.23 14.62
N LEU A 144 11.19 2.71 13.79
CA LEU A 144 11.06 4.00 13.11
C LEU A 144 10.66 3.74 11.65
N LYS A 145 9.66 4.49 11.14
CA LYS A 145 9.20 4.38 9.76
C LYS A 145 9.20 5.77 9.12
N LEU A 146 9.93 5.94 8.03
CA LEU A 146 9.77 7.13 7.18
C LEU A 146 8.35 7.18 6.62
N ILE A 147 7.72 8.34 6.64
CA ILE A 147 6.35 8.51 6.15
C ILE A 147 6.31 8.20 4.65
N GLU A 148 7.23 8.77 3.89
CA GLU A 148 7.35 8.55 2.45
C GLU A 148 8.40 7.47 2.14
N SER A 149 8.04 6.20 2.27
CA SER A 149 8.92 5.09 1.91
C SER A 149 8.12 3.84 1.52
N THR A 150 8.75 2.95 0.75
CA THR A 150 8.12 1.71 0.27
C THR A 150 9.06 0.51 0.35
N HIS A 151 8.49 -0.70 0.24
CA HIS A 151 9.22 -1.97 0.19
C HIS A 151 10.12 -2.24 1.42
N GLY A 152 9.74 -1.70 2.59
CA GLY A 152 10.53 -1.81 3.82
C GLY A 152 11.80 -0.95 3.84
N ASN A 153 11.99 -0.08 2.83
CA ASN A 153 13.00 0.97 2.90
C ASN A 153 12.52 2.04 3.89
N GLY A 154 13.43 2.57 4.72
CA GLY A 154 13.04 3.54 5.75
C GLY A 154 12.25 2.94 6.93
N VAL A 155 12.30 1.62 7.14
CA VAL A 155 11.82 0.93 8.35
C VAL A 155 13.05 0.45 9.12
N LEU A 156 13.27 0.99 10.31
CA LEU A 156 14.47 0.74 11.13
C LEU A 156 14.06 0.26 12.53
N LEU A 157 14.72 -0.78 13.02
CA LEU A 157 14.59 -1.27 14.39
C LEU A 157 15.64 -0.57 15.27
N ALA A 158 15.18 0.06 16.34
CA ALA A 158 16.04 0.56 17.41
C ALA A 158 15.91 -0.37 18.62
N GLU A 159 16.94 -1.17 18.88
CA GLU A 159 16.92 -2.16 19.96
C GLU A 159 17.09 -1.54 21.35
N THR A 160 17.70 -0.36 21.43
CA THR A 160 17.96 0.36 22.68
C THR A 160 17.45 1.80 22.61
N LYS A 161 17.20 2.41 23.77
CA LYS A 161 16.82 3.83 23.87
C LYS A 161 17.86 4.73 23.18
N LYS A 162 19.15 4.49 23.40
CA LYS A 162 20.24 5.26 22.79
C LYS A 162 20.24 5.16 21.27
N ALA A 163 19.99 3.96 20.71
CA ALA A 163 19.85 3.77 19.28
C ALA A 163 18.62 4.51 18.73
N ALA A 164 17.49 4.48 19.44
CA ALA A 164 16.28 5.22 19.06
C ALA A 164 16.53 6.73 19.02
N GLU A 165 17.15 7.29 20.05
CA GLU A 165 17.53 8.71 20.12
C GLU A 165 18.44 9.12 18.94
N ALA A 166 19.45 8.30 18.63
CA ALA A 166 20.38 8.56 17.53
C ALA A 166 19.66 8.57 16.17
N LEU A 167 18.79 7.60 15.92
CA LEU A 167 18.01 7.53 14.67
C LEU A 167 17.01 8.67 14.55
N ILE A 168 16.30 9.02 15.63
CA ILE A 168 15.37 10.14 15.66
C ILE A 168 16.09 11.45 15.32
N ASN A 169 17.26 11.68 15.96
CA ASN A 169 18.05 12.87 15.69
C ASN A 169 18.60 12.91 14.26
N ALA A 170 19.03 11.76 13.72
CA ALA A 170 19.47 11.66 12.33
C ALA A 170 18.35 12.01 11.35
N PHE A 171 17.13 11.46 11.51
CA PHE A 171 16.01 11.77 10.63
C PHE A 171 15.60 13.24 10.71
N ARG A 172 15.57 13.82 11.90
CA ARG A 172 15.31 15.26 12.08
C ARG A 172 16.40 16.12 11.44
N GLY A 173 17.65 15.71 11.57
CA GLY A 173 18.79 16.43 10.99
C GLY A 173 18.73 16.55 9.47
N ILE A 174 18.11 15.58 8.80
CA ILE A 174 17.88 15.60 7.34
C ILE A 174 16.48 16.10 6.96
N GLY A 175 15.67 16.57 7.91
CA GLY A 175 14.33 17.09 7.65
C GLY A 175 13.32 16.04 7.22
N SER A 176 13.52 14.76 7.54
CA SER A 176 12.62 13.69 7.14
C SER A 176 11.54 13.46 8.20
N ASP A 177 10.29 13.37 7.76
CA ASP A 177 9.16 12.98 8.60
C ASP A 177 9.13 11.45 8.82
N PHE A 178 8.90 11.04 10.07
CA PHE A 178 8.88 9.64 10.47
C PHE A 178 7.87 9.37 11.59
N LEU A 179 7.43 8.12 11.66
CA LEU A 179 6.65 7.57 12.76
C LEU A 179 7.56 6.77 13.70
N VAL A 180 7.27 6.81 14.99
CA VAL A 180 7.81 5.88 15.99
C VAL A 180 6.69 4.91 16.35
N GLN A 181 7.01 3.61 16.36
CA GLN A 181 6.00 2.57 16.53
C GLN A 181 6.51 1.48 17.45
N GLU A 182 5.61 0.94 18.27
CA GLU A 182 5.84 -0.25 19.08
C GLU A 182 6.40 -1.41 18.24
N PHE A 183 7.41 -2.09 18.74
CA PHE A 183 7.94 -3.31 18.14
C PHE A 183 7.19 -4.55 18.66
N ILE A 184 6.46 -5.23 17.80
CA ILE A 184 5.73 -6.45 18.15
C ILE A 184 6.68 -7.64 18.08
N ARG A 185 7.37 -7.89 19.20
CA ARG A 185 8.42 -8.92 19.31
C ARG A 185 7.89 -10.31 19.06
N GLU A 186 6.69 -10.62 19.53
CA GLU A 186 6.04 -11.92 19.41
C GLU A 186 5.64 -12.29 17.98
N ALA A 187 5.61 -11.33 17.07
CA ALA A 187 5.42 -11.60 15.65
C ALA A 187 6.61 -12.35 15.02
N GLY A 188 7.80 -12.31 15.68
CA GLY A 188 8.97 -13.10 15.32
C GLY A 188 9.47 -12.90 13.89
N GLY A 189 9.40 -11.67 13.37
CA GLY A 189 9.77 -11.37 11.97
C GLY A 189 8.78 -11.93 10.94
N SER A 190 7.53 -12.22 11.36
CA SER A 190 6.49 -12.72 10.47
C SER A 190 5.33 -11.75 10.40
N ASP A 191 4.71 -11.65 9.24
CA ASP A 191 3.44 -10.97 9.05
C ASP A 191 2.49 -11.79 8.16
N ILE A 192 1.22 -11.39 8.13
CA ILE A 192 0.19 -11.97 7.29
C ILE A 192 -0.23 -10.95 6.25
N ARG A 193 -0.06 -11.25 4.96
CA ARG A 193 -0.62 -10.50 3.85
C ARG A 193 -1.98 -11.06 3.49
N CYS A 194 -3.04 -10.28 3.70
CA CYS A 194 -4.38 -10.57 3.21
C CYS A 194 -4.64 -9.81 1.90
N PHE A 195 -5.12 -10.51 0.88
CA PHE A 195 -5.56 -9.91 -0.36
C PHE A 195 -7.08 -9.74 -0.33
N VAL A 196 -7.53 -8.48 -0.29
CA VAL A 196 -8.95 -8.11 -0.15
C VAL A 196 -9.45 -7.61 -1.49
N VAL A 197 -10.61 -8.12 -1.91
CA VAL A 197 -11.37 -7.63 -3.06
C VAL A 197 -12.82 -7.42 -2.60
N GLY A 198 -13.29 -6.19 -2.69
CA GLY A 198 -14.60 -5.78 -2.18
C GLY A 198 -14.74 -6.08 -0.68
N ASP A 199 -15.62 -6.99 -0.34
CA ASP A 199 -15.96 -7.38 1.03
C ASP A 199 -15.32 -8.72 1.47
N LYS A 200 -14.39 -9.27 0.68
CA LYS A 200 -13.82 -10.60 0.92
C LYS A 200 -12.30 -10.61 0.91
N VAL A 201 -11.72 -11.42 1.79
CA VAL A 201 -10.33 -11.84 1.66
C VAL A 201 -10.30 -13.04 0.73
N ILE A 202 -9.77 -12.88 -0.47
CA ILE A 202 -9.70 -13.91 -1.51
C ILE A 202 -8.49 -14.83 -1.35
N ALA A 203 -7.39 -14.32 -0.81
CA ALA A 203 -6.20 -15.09 -0.51
C ALA A 203 -5.45 -14.51 0.69
N ALA A 204 -4.66 -15.35 1.37
CA ALA A 204 -3.76 -14.91 2.43
C ALA A 204 -2.49 -15.75 2.46
N MET A 205 -1.38 -15.11 2.77
CA MET A 205 -0.09 -15.76 2.99
C MET A 205 0.58 -15.22 4.24
N GLN A 206 1.30 -16.07 4.95
CA GLN A 206 2.26 -15.65 5.96
C GLN A 206 3.59 -15.41 5.27
N ARG A 207 4.20 -14.26 5.54
CA ARG A 207 5.56 -13.97 5.11
C ARG A 207 6.47 -14.07 6.32
N LYS A 208 7.66 -14.67 6.13
CA LYS A 208 8.67 -14.83 7.18
C LYS A 208 9.97 -14.21 6.72
N ALA A 209 10.57 -13.41 7.58
CA ALA A 209 11.88 -12.83 7.36
C ALA A 209 12.97 -13.91 7.39
N VAL A 210 14.09 -13.68 6.74
CA VAL A 210 15.30 -14.49 6.90
C VAL A 210 15.83 -14.36 8.34
N LYS A 211 16.57 -15.35 8.80
CA LYS A 211 17.14 -15.35 10.17
C LYS A 211 17.96 -14.08 10.40
N GLY A 212 17.64 -13.36 11.47
CA GLY A 212 18.30 -12.10 11.86
C GLY A 212 17.69 -10.83 11.22
N GLU A 213 16.67 -10.97 10.36
CA GLU A 213 15.90 -9.85 9.83
C GLU A 213 14.52 -9.82 10.50
N TYR A 214 13.98 -8.63 10.71
CA TYR A 214 12.64 -8.43 11.29
C TYR A 214 11.59 -8.06 10.23
N ARG A 215 12.02 -7.71 9.02
CA ARG A 215 11.14 -7.34 7.91
C ARG A 215 10.87 -8.57 7.04
N SER A 216 9.62 -8.97 6.96
CA SER A 216 9.14 -10.17 6.26
C SER A 216 8.98 -9.99 4.73
N ASN A 217 9.44 -8.88 4.17
CA ASN A 217 9.29 -8.57 2.75
C ASN A 217 9.97 -9.60 1.84
N LEU A 218 9.24 -10.17 0.87
CA LEU A 218 9.75 -11.18 -0.06
C LEU A 218 10.94 -10.68 -0.90
N HIS A 219 10.96 -9.41 -1.26
CA HIS A 219 12.08 -8.78 -1.98
C HIS A 219 13.39 -8.72 -1.18
N ARG A 220 13.34 -9.02 0.13
CA ARG A 220 14.51 -9.12 1.02
C ARG A 220 14.91 -10.56 1.31
N GLY A 221 14.44 -11.49 0.49
CA GLY A 221 14.73 -12.92 0.66
C GLY A 221 13.79 -13.66 1.63
N GLY A 222 12.75 -12.97 2.15
CA GLY A 222 11.73 -13.62 2.96
C GLY A 222 10.99 -14.73 2.21
N THR A 223 10.43 -15.67 2.96
CA THR A 223 9.61 -16.76 2.43
C THR A 223 8.12 -16.47 2.60
N ALA A 224 7.30 -17.12 1.78
CA ALA A 224 5.84 -17.06 1.90
C ALA A 224 5.26 -18.47 1.95
N GLU A 225 4.26 -18.66 2.80
CA GLU A 225 3.48 -19.89 2.88
C GLU A 225 1.99 -19.58 3.03
N VAL A 226 1.15 -20.51 2.57
CA VAL A 226 -0.31 -20.40 2.73
C VAL A 226 -0.65 -20.41 4.21
N ILE A 227 -1.57 -19.53 4.63
CA ILE A 227 -2.06 -19.52 6.00
C ILE A 227 -3.59 -19.56 6.04
N LYS A 228 -4.12 -20.30 7.01
CA LYS A 228 -5.54 -20.26 7.36
C LYS A 228 -5.78 -19.08 8.29
N LEU A 229 -6.51 -18.09 7.81
CA LEU A 229 -6.90 -16.93 8.63
C LEU A 229 -7.94 -17.31 9.68
N ARG A 230 -7.79 -16.74 10.86
CA ARG A 230 -8.83 -16.71 11.87
C ARG A 230 -10.01 -15.82 11.41
N PRO A 231 -11.25 -16.07 11.88
CA PRO A 231 -12.39 -15.24 11.49
C PRO A 231 -12.25 -13.76 11.85
N ASP A 232 -11.60 -13.44 12.96
CA ASP A 232 -11.30 -12.08 13.40
C ASP A 232 -10.28 -11.38 12.46
N GLU A 233 -9.22 -12.09 12.02
CA GLU A 233 -8.23 -11.58 11.06
C GLU A 233 -8.86 -11.26 9.71
N ARG A 234 -9.77 -12.12 9.25
CA ARG A 234 -10.50 -11.90 7.99
C ARG A 234 -11.39 -10.66 8.07
N ARG A 235 -12.16 -10.51 9.18
CA ARG A 235 -12.99 -9.30 9.40
C ARG A 235 -12.13 -8.05 9.53
N LEU A 236 -11.00 -8.14 10.23
CA LEU A 236 -10.06 -7.03 10.42
C LEU A 236 -9.51 -6.54 9.09
N ALA A 237 -9.05 -7.45 8.21
CA ALA A 237 -8.52 -7.11 6.89
C ALA A 237 -9.55 -6.38 6.02
N VAL A 238 -10.78 -6.91 5.93
CA VAL A 238 -11.88 -6.27 5.17
C VAL A 238 -12.23 -4.90 5.76
N LYS A 239 -12.34 -4.79 7.09
CA LYS A 239 -12.63 -3.52 7.77
C LYS A 239 -11.54 -2.47 7.48
N ALA A 240 -10.26 -2.88 7.50
CA ALA A 240 -9.14 -1.99 7.21
C ALA A 240 -9.17 -1.47 5.76
N ALA A 241 -9.40 -2.35 4.76
CA ALA A 241 -9.55 -1.96 3.36
C ALA A 241 -10.70 -0.94 3.17
N ARG A 242 -11.87 -1.22 3.77
CA ARG A 242 -13.03 -0.30 3.72
C ARG A 242 -12.77 1.06 4.36
N VAL A 243 -12.02 1.11 5.46
CA VAL A 243 -11.66 2.37 6.13
C VAL A 243 -10.79 3.25 5.24
N MET A 244 -9.94 2.65 4.43
CA MET A 244 -9.16 3.38 3.41
C MET A 244 -10.02 3.77 2.20
N GLY A 245 -11.15 3.11 1.95
CA GLY A 245 -11.97 3.26 0.75
C GLY A 245 -11.41 2.45 -0.42
N LEU A 246 -10.73 1.33 -0.16
CA LEU A 246 -10.11 0.49 -1.17
C LEU A 246 -10.98 -0.75 -1.45
N ASP A 247 -11.36 -0.93 -2.72
CA ASP A 247 -12.03 -2.14 -3.20
C ASP A 247 -11.04 -3.27 -3.48
N LEU A 248 -9.78 -2.92 -3.80
CA LEU A 248 -8.68 -3.87 -3.92
C LEU A 248 -7.55 -3.43 -3.00
N ALA A 249 -7.19 -4.28 -2.05
CA ALA A 249 -6.17 -3.97 -1.06
C ALA A 249 -5.31 -5.18 -0.66
N GLY A 250 -4.04 -4.88 -0.34
CA GLY A 250 -3.18 -5.79 0.42
C GLY A 250 -3.09 -5.31 1.86
N VAL A 251 -3.66 -6.05 2.80
CA VAL A 251 -3.64 -5.69 4.23
C VAL A 251 -2.61 -6.55 4.95
N ASP A 252 -1.68 -5.89 5.63
CA ASP A 252 -0.62 -6.54 6.40
C ASP A 252 -0.98 -6.54 7.88
N ILE A 253 -0.94 -7.73 8.49
CA ILE A 253 -1.37 -7.97 9.87
C ILE A 253 -0.24 -8.64 10.65
N LEU A 254 0.04 -8.15 11.86
CA LEU A 254 0.83 -8.86 12.87
C LEU A 254 -0.07 -9.56 13.87
N ARG A 255 0.33 -10.75 14.31
CA ARG A 255 -0.21 -11.39 15.50
C ARG A 255 0.54 -10.92 16.72
N SER A 256 -0.16 -10.39 17.71
CA SER A 256 0.40 -9.96 18.98
C SER A 256 -0.26 -10.67 20.16
N ASN A 257 0.31 -10.52 21.35
CA ASN A 257 -0.25 -11.08 22.60
C ASN A 257 -1.59 -10.44 22.99
N HIS A 258 -1.91 -9.28 22.41
CA HIS A 258 -3.17 -8.55 22.67
C HIS A 258 -4.08 -8.47 21.43
N GLY A 259 -3.87 -9.35 20.45
CA GLY A 259 -4.72 -9.49 19.27
C GLY A 259 -4.00 -9.27 17.94
N SER A 260 -4.79 -9.23 16.88
CA SER A 260 -4.27 -8.97 15.52
C SER A 260 -4.18 -7.48 15.25
N LEU A 261 -3.05 -7.02 14.72
CA LEU A 261 -2.73 -5.61 14.52
C LEU A 261 -2.47 -5.33 13.03
N VAL A 262 -3.15 -4.35 12.46
CA VAL A 262 -2.90 -3.88 11.10
C VAL A 262 -1.68 -2.96 11.10
N ILE A 263 -0.70 -3.26 10.25
CA ILE A 263 0.52 -2.44 10.12
C ILE A 263 0.59 -1.64 8.83
N GLU A 264 -0.13 -2.06 7.79
CA GLU A 264 -0.16 -1.38 6.50
C GLU A 264 -1.39 -1.82 5.68
N VAL A 265 -1.92 -0.90 4.86
CA VAL A 265 -2.94 -1.18 3.85
C VAL A 265 -2.43 -0.66 2.51
N ASN A 266 -2.20 -1.57 1.57
CA ASN A 266 -1.59 -1.28 0.28
C ASN A 266 -2.64 -1.21 -0.82
N SER A 267 -2.72 -0.09 -1.55
CA SER A 267 -3.67 0.14 -2.65
C SER A 267 -3.30 -0.55 -3.97
N SER A 268 -2.05 -1.00 -4.12
CA SER A 268 -1.57 -1.68 -5.33
C SER A 268 -0.73 -2.90 -4.96
N PRO A 269 -1.32 -3.91 -4.28
CA PRO A 269 -0.57 -5.09 -3.85
C PRO A 269 -0.04 -5.88 -5.06
N GLY A 270 1.18 -6.43 -4.92
CA GLY A 270 1.75 -7.33 -5.92
C GLY A 270 1.01 -8.67 -5.95
N LEU A 271 0.73 -9.20 -7.14
CA LEU A 271 0.06 -10.49 -7.31
C LEU A 271 1.04 -11.67 -7.23
N GLU A 272 2.28 -11.49 -7.69
CA GLU A 272 3.24 -12.57 -7.88
C GLU A 272 3.48 -13.41 -6.62
N GLY A 273 3.78 -12.77 -5.50
CA GLY A 273 4.11 -13.47 -4.27
C GLY A 273 2.94 -14.30 -3.71
N ILE A 274 1.72 -13.74 -3.78
CA ILE A 274 0.54 -14.41 -3.24
C ILE A 274 0.02 -15.50 -4.19
N GLU A 275 0.05 -15.30 -5.51
CA GLU A 275 -0.31 -16.33 -6.49
C GLU A 275 0.66 -17.51 -6.42
N LYS A 276 1.98 -17.26 -6.34
CA LYS A 276 3.00 -18.32 -6.18
C LYS A 276 2.84 -19.09 -4.86
N ALA A 277 2.53 -18.40 -3.78
CA ALA A 277 2.38 -19.02 -2.47
C ALA A 277 1.08 -19.84 -2.34
N THR A 278 -0.02 -19.36 -2.92
CA THR A 278 -1.36 -19.94 -2.71
C THR A 278 -1.86 -20.81 -3.87
N GLY A 279 -1.30 -20.64 -5.06
CA GLY A 279 -1.82 -21.27 -6.28
C GLY A 279 -3.17 -20.70 -6.75
N ILE A 280 -3.65 -19.62 -6.11
CA ILE A 280 -4.95 -19.00 -6.43
C ILE A 280 -4.71 -17.95 -7.53
N ASP A 281 -5.50 -18.01 -8.60
CA ASP A 281 -5.56 -16.94 -9.61
C ASP A 281 -6.23 -15.71 -8.97
N ILE A 282 -5.44 -14.65 -8.78
CA ILE A 282 -5.90 -13.40 -8.14
C ILE A 282 -6.39 -12.41 -9.18
N ALA A 283 -5.83 -12.43 -10.39
CA ALA A 283 -6.16 -11.51 -11.47
C ALA A 283 -7.51 -11.82 -12.10
#